data_d1e7783b8674ff8ce288f4827083e82c
#
_entry.id   d1e7783b8674ff8ce288f4827083e82c
#
_cell.length_a   1.000
_cell.length_b   1.000
_cell.length_c   1.000
_cell.angle_alpha   90.00
_cell.angle_beta   90.00
_cell.angle_gamma   90.00
#
_symmetry.space_group_name_H-M   'P 1'
#
loop_
_entity.id
_entity.type
_entity.pdbx_description
1 polymer ?
#
loop_
_entity_poly.entity_id
_entity_poly.type
_entity_poly.pdbx_seq_one_letter_code
_entity_poly.pdbx_strand_id
1 'polypeptide(L)'
;AGAAKVKRTSQAMRGHFAAAKVEPKRKVVEFRVTEDNMIPVGEELVANHYFEGQYVDVSGISIGKGFQGAMKRHNFGGLRATHGVSVSHRSHGSTGQCQDPGKVFKGKKMAGHMGNARVTTQNLQVIRTDLDRGVIMVKGAVPGSKGNWVTVKDAVKKPTSDNVVYPAGLRSAATPVADQTVAPVEGGENNEG
;
A
#
# COMPACT_ATOMS: atom_id res chain seq x y z
N ALA A 1 11.16 -0.40 -8.13
CA ALA A 1 10.32 -1.59 -8.32
C ALA A 1 9.88 -1.73 -9.79
N GLY A 2 9.70 -3.00 -10.25
CA GLY A 2 9.26 -3.36 -11.60
C GLY A 2 10.32 -3.07 -12.69
N ALA A 3 10.60 -4.04 -13.56
CA ALA A 3 11.55 -3.90 -14.64
C ALA A 3 11.10 -2.87 -15.69
N ALA A 4 12.01 -2.04 -16.16
CA ALA A 4 11.79 -1.07 -17.23
C ALA A 4 12.69 -1.39 -18.43
N LYS A 5 12.16 -1.13 -19.64
CA LYS A 5 12.99 -1.28 -20.86
C LYS A 5 14.04 -0.16 -20.92
N VAL A 6 15.30 -0.49 -21.11
CA VAL A 6 16.41 0.47 -21.24
C VAL A 6 16.10 1.54 -22.30
N LYS A 7 15.53 1.14 -23.44
CA LYS A 7 15.14 2.05 -24.53
C LYS A 7 14.18 3.16 -24.09
N ARG A 8 13.33 2.91 -23.05
CA ARG A 8 12.34 3.87 -22.53
C ARG A 8 12.83 4.65 -21.31
N THR A 9 14.06 4.40 -20.85
CA THR A 9 14.64 5.07 -19.69
C THR A 9 15.54 6.20 -20.17
N SER A 10 15.39 7.39 -19.59
CA SER A 10 16.23 8.56 -19.91
C SER A 10 17.69 8.29 -19.56
N GLN A 11 18.62 9.02 -20.22
CA GLN A 11 20.06 8.85 -19.98
C GLN A 11 20.44 9.13 -18.53
N ALA A 12 19.87 10.17 -17.92
CA ALA A 12 20.08 10.51 -16.50
C ALA A 12 19.72 9.34 -15.57
N MET A 13 18.54 8.74 -15.78
CA MET A 13 18.11 7.59 -14.98
C MET A 13 18.91 6.33 -15.26
N ARG A 14 19.41 6.13 -16.49
CA ARG A 14 20.34 5.03 -16.77
C ARG A 14 21.63 5.17 -15.97
N GLY A 15 22.19 6.39 -15.88
CA GLY A 15 23.36 6.67 -15.05
C GLY A 15 23.11 6.39 -13.57
N HIS A 16 21.93 6.81 -13.05
CA HIS A 16 21.52 6.52 -11.67
C HIS A 16 21.47 5.02 -11.37
N PHE A 17 20.84 4.21 -12.23
CA PHE A 17 20.80 2.76 -12.05
C PHE A 17 22.14 2.07 -12.25
N ALA A 18 22.98 2.59 -13.17
CA ALA A 18 24.34 2.08 -13.40
C ALA A 18 25.24 2.26 -12.17
N ALA A 19 25.14 3.39 -11.46
CA ALA A 19 25.86 3.63 -10.22
C ALA A 19 25.52 2.59 -9.14
N ALA A 20 24.26 2.15 -9.10
CA ALA A 20 23.80 1.10 -8.19
C ALA A 20 24.00 -0.33 -8.73
N LYS A 21 24.56 -0.49 -9.94
CA LYS A 21 24.74 -1.78 -10.63
C LYS A 21 23.44 -2.60 -10.77
N VAL A 22 22.30 -1.94 -10.96
CA VAL A 22 20.98 -2.56 -11.11
C VAL A 22 20.35 -2.22 -12.45
N GLU A 23 19.47 -3.11 -12.94
CA GLU A 23 18.69 -2.85 -14.13
C GLU A 23 17.67 -1.72 -13.93
N PRO A 24 17.30 -0.98 -14.98
CA PRO A 24 16.30 0.08 -14.89
C PRO A 24 14.99 -0.39 -14.30
N LYS A 25 14.43 0.39 -13.40
CA LYS A 25 13.16 0.13 -12.71
C LYS A 25 12.09 1.17 -13.08
N ARG A 26 10.81 0.76 -13.06
CA ARG A 26 9.66 1.63 -13.41
C ARG A 26 9.34 2.66 -12.35
N LYS A 27 9.54 2.31 -11.08
CA LYS A 27 9.25 3.18 -9.93
C LYS A 27 10.45 3.24 -9.01
N VAL A 28 10.79 4.46 -8.65
CA VAL A 28 11.77 4.79 -7.61
C VAL A 28 11.01 5.52 -6.52
N VAL A 29 11.18 5.09 -5.28
CA VAL A 29 10.51 5.65 -4.10
C VAL A 29 11.51 5.65 -2.96
N GLU A 30 11.53 6.71 -2.17
CA GLU A 30 12.37 6.85 -0.99
C GLU A 30 11.58 6.51 0.27
N PHE A 31 12.21 5.78 1.18
CA PHE A 31 11.71 5.49 2.52
C PHE A 31 12.72 5.99 3.53
N ARG A 32 12.24 6.62 4.59
CA ARG A 32 13.09 6.95 5.74
C ARG A 32 13.21 5.72 6.63
N VAL A 33 14.44 5.34 6.92
CA VAL A 33 14.79 4.22 7.79
C VAL A 33 15.84 4.68 8.81
N THR A 34 15.99 3.96 9.89
CA THR A 34 17.10 4.16 10.86
C THR A 34 18.40 3.62 10.26
N GLU A 35 19.54 4.08 10.77
CA GLU A 35 20.86 3.66 10.27
C GLU A 35 21.06 2.15 10.39
N ASP A 36 20.60 1.54 11.49
CA ASP A 36 20.68 0.10 11.75
C ASP A 36 19.91 -0.75 10.72
N ASN A 37 18.91 -0.17 10.08
CA ASN A 37 18.03 -0.84 9.11
C ASN A 37 18.38 -0.48 7.66
N MET A 38 19.54 0.10 7.41
CA MET A 38 20.01 0.40 6.06
C MET A 38 20.31 -0.88 5.29
N ILE A 39 19.78 -0.93 4.06
CA ILE A 39 19.96 -2.06 3.14
C ILE A 39 21.12 -1.76 2.19
N PRO A 40 22.03 -2.73 1.92
CA PRO A 40 23.08 -2.56 0.94
C PRO A 40 22.54 -2.21 -0.45
N VAL A 41 23.28 -1.38 -1.19
CA VAL A 41 22.88 -0.97 -2.54
C VAL A 41 22.94 -2.18 -3.48
N GLY A 42 21.86 -2.40 -4.23
CA GLY A 42 21.76 -3.50 -5.19
C GLY A 42 20.94 -4.69 -4.69
N GLU A 43 20.65 -4.78 -3.41
CA GLU A 43 19.85 -5.86 -2.83
C GLU A 43 18.37 -5.81 -3.27
N GLU A 44 17.74 -6.98 -3.34
CA GLU A 44 16.32 -7.13 -3.67
C GLU A 44 15.51 -7.51 -2.43
N LEU A 45 14.45 -6.70 -2.15
CA LEU A 45 13.43 -7.00 -1.17
C LEU A 45 12.44 -8.00 -1.75
N VAL A 46 12.11 -9.03 -0.99
CA VAL A 46 11.16 -10.08 -1.37
C VAL A 46 9.90 -10.05 -0.47
N ALA A 47 8.88 -10.81 -0.86
CA ALA A 47 7.58 -10.78 -0.18
C ALA A 47 7.63 -11.23 1.28
N ASN A 48 8.61 -12.03 1.69
CA ASN A 48 8.81 -12.48 3.07
C ASN A 48 9.27 -11.38 4.04
N HIS A 49 9.49 -10.16 3.55
CA HIS A 49 9.66 -9.01 4.44
C HIS A 49 8.46 -8.83 5.37
N TYR A 50 7.27 -9.19 4.92
CA TYR A 50 6.05 -9.21 5.73
C TYR A 50 5.69 -10.65 6.10
N PHE A 51 5.35 -10.88 7.37
CA PHE A 51 4.93 -12.20 7.85
C PHE A 51 3.41 -12.30 8.03
N GLU A 52 2.91 -13.51 8.11
CA GLU A 52 1.49 -13.79 8.30
C GLU A 52 1.00 -13.27 9.65
N GLY A 53 -0.14 -12.61 9.67
CA GLY A 53 -0.71 -12.00 10.87
C GLY A 53 -0.28 -10.56 11.14
N GLN A 54 0.78 -10.06 10.51
CA GLN A 54 1.25 -8.68 10.65
C GLN A 54 0.20 -7.67 10.18
N TYR A 55 0.13 -6.51 10.85
CA TYR A 55 -0.68 -5.39 10.41
C TYR A 55 0.16 -4.40 9.60
N VAL A 56 -0.42 -3.95 8.48
CA VAL A 56 0.23 -3.03 7.54
C VAL A 56 -0.70 -1.89 7.14
N ASP A 57 -0.10 -0.75 6.79
CA ASP A 57 -0.78 0.40 6.21
C ASP A 57 -0.49 0.44 4.71
N VAL A 58 -1.55 0.43 3.90
CA VAL A 58 -1.43 0.42 2.45
C VAL A 58 -1.86 1.76 1.88
N SER A 59 -0.95 2.45 1.18
CA SER A 59 -1.21 3.72 0.52
C SER A 59 -1.21 3.55 -1.00
N GLY A 60 -2.18 4.18 -1.66
CA GLY A 60 -2.28 4.17 -3.12
C GLY A 60 -3.06 5.37 -3.63
N ILE A 61 -3.11 5.51 -4.95
CA ILE A 61 -3.92 6.54 -5.60
C ILE A 61 -5.32 5.97 -5.82
N SER A 62 -6.31 6.61 -5.23
CA SER A 62 -7.72 6.20 -5.35
C SER A 62 -8.24 6.33 -6.78
N ILE A 63 -9.25 5.52 -7.12
CA ILE A 63 -9.89 5.60 -8.43
C ILE A 63 -10.48 6.99 -8.63
N GLY A 64 -10.15 7.65 -9.75
CA GLY A 64 -10.70 8.95 -10.11
C GLY A 64 -12.20 8.84 -10.42
N LYS A 65 -12.98 9.78 -9.89
CA LYS A 65 -14.44 9.87 -10.11
C LYS A 65 -14.86 11.17 -10.81
N GLY A 66 -13.88 11.98 -11.22
CA GLY A 66 -14.10 13.28 -11.84
C GLY A 66 -14.72 14.31 -10.90
N PHE A 67 -15.40 15.31 -11.47
CA PHE A 67 -16.12 16.31 -10.68
C PHE A 67 -17.41 15.71 -10.12
N GLN A 68 -17.60 15.78 -8.81
CA GLN A 68 -18.76 15.20 -8.12
C GLN A 68 -19.47 16.24 -7.27
N GLY A 69 -20.79 16.12 -7.20
CA GLY A 69 -21.63 16.93 -6.32
C GLY A 69 -21.40 16.61 -4.84
N ALA A 70 -21.86 17.53 -3.97
CA ALA A 70 -21.67 17.41 -2.52
C ALA A 70 -22.30 16.15 -1.92
N MET A 71 -23.40 15.66 -2.49
CA MET A 71 -24.01 14.39 -2.03
C MET A 71 -23.05 13.22 -2.18
N LYS A 72 -22.44 13.04 -3.34
CA LYS A 72 -21.53 11.91 -3.59
C LYS A 72 -20.16 12.12 -2.94
N ARG A 73 -19.66 13.35 -2.99
CA ARG A 73 -18.32 13.68 -2.49
C ARG A 73 -18.22 13.70 -0.97
N HIS A 74 -19.29 14.17 -0.29
CA HIS A 74 -19.29 14.44 1.15
C HIS A 74 -20.47 13.80 1.89
N ASN A 75 -21.28 12.98 1.23
CA ASN A 75 -22.46 12.31 1.79
C ASN A 75 -23.53 13.29 2.33
N PHE A 76 -23.73 14.42 1.62
CA PHE A 76 -24.81 15.33 1.95
C PHE A 76 -26.17 14.71 1.63
N GLY A 77 -27.20 15.00 2.44
CA GLY A 77 -28.54 14.46 2.26
C GLY A 77 -29.29 15.04 1.05
N GLY A 78 -28.90 16.23 0.58
CA GLY A 78 -29.64 16.98 -0.44
C GLY A 78 -30.91 17.62 0.12
N LEU A 79 -31.83 18.01 -0.76
CA LEU A 79 -33.13 18.58 -0.43
C LEU A 79 -34.24 17.56 -0.72
N ARG A 80 -35.45 17.86 -0.23
CA ARG A 80 -36.63 17.00 -0.46
C ARG A 80 -36.94 16.83 -1.93
N ALA A 81 -37.42 15.67 -2.32
CA ALA A 81 -37.88 15.39 -3.68
C ALA A 81 -39.35 15.84 -3.92
N THR A 82 -40.07 16.19 -2.85
CA THR A 82 -41.49 16.56 -2.82
C THR A 82 -41.67 17.91 -2.12
N HIS A 83 -42.91 18.30 -1.84
CA HIS A 83 -43.28 19.56 -1.16
C HIS A 83 -42.80 20.82 -1.88
N GLY A 84 -42.99 20.88 -3.22
CA GLY A 84 -42.72 22.06 -4.02
C GLY A 84 -41.27 22.37 -4.32
N VAL A 85 -40.32 21.52 -3.90
CA VAL A 85 -38.91 21.70 -4.27
C VAL A 85 -38.73 21.46 -5.75
N SER A 86 -38.23 22.48 -6.48
CA SER A 86 -37.95 22.43 -7.91
C SER A 86 -36.44 22.42 -8.15
N VAL A 87 -35.97 21.60 -9.08
CA VAL A 87 -34.60 21.44 -9.63
C VAL A 87 -33.44 21.31 -8.62
N SER A 88 -33.63 21.69 -7.34
CA SER A 88 -32.56 21.78 -6.34
C SER A 88 -32.38 20.52 -5.47
N HIS A 89 -32.90 19.38 -5.90
CA HIS A 89 -32.94 18.13 -5.11
C HIS A 89 -31.55 17.67 -4.63
N ARG A 90 -30.51 17.93 -5.40
CA ARG A 90 -29.15 17.47 -5.10
C ARG A 90 -28.21 18.59 -4.61
N SER A 91 -28.76 19.75 -4.25
CA SER A 91 -28.00 20.89 -3.75
C SER A 91 -27.39 20.59 -2.36
N HIS A 92 -26.31 21.26 -2.04
CA HIS A 92 -25.62 21.10 -0.75
C HIS A 92 -26.24 21.95 0.39
N GLY A 93 -27.27 22.75 0.08
CA GLY A 93 -27.94 23.60 1.06
C GLY A 93 -27.21 24.93 1.28
N SER A 94 -27.38 25.54 2.44
CA SER A 94 -26.76 26.81 2.80
C SER A 94 -25.24 26.74 2.82
N THR A 95 -24.58 27.80 2.33
CA THR A 95 -23.11 27.93 2.35
C THR A 95 -22.58 28.74 3.53
N GLY A 96 -23.45 29.48 4.24
CA GLY A 96 -23.07 30.32 5.37
C GLY A 96 -24.23 31.13 5.93
N GLN A 97 -23.91 32.03 6.82
CA GLN A 97 -24.82 33.00 7.43
C GLN A 97 -25.02 34.23 6.50
N CYS A 98 -25.74 35.27 6.99
CA CYS A 98 -26.04 36.47 6.24
C CYS A 98 -24.85 37.47 6.20
N GLN A 99 -25.11 38.77 6.49
CA GLN A 99 -24.09 39.81 6.50
C GLN A 99 -22.96 39.60 7.50
N ASP A 100 -23.22 38.91 8.60
CA ASP A 100 -22.23 38.43 9.56
C ASP A 100 -22.13 36.90 9.46
N PRO A 101 -20.93 36.33 9.15
CA PRO A 101 -19.61 36.93 8.90
C PRO A 101 -19.40 37.46 7.47
N GLY A 102 -20.42 37.50 6.60
CA GLY A 102 -20.34 37.97 5.22
C GLY A 102 -19.41 37.19 4.28
N LYS A 103 -19.02 35.99 4.67
CA LYS A 103 -18.09 35.10 3.92
C LYS A 103 -18.46 33.64 4.09
N VAL A 104 -18.00 32.82 3.16
CA VAL A 104 -17.99 31.35 3.31
C VAL A 104 -16.70 30.96 4.01
N PHE A 105 -16.80 30.18 5.08
CA PHE A 105 -15.63 29.73 5.82
C PHE A 105 -14.75 28.81 4.97
N LYS A 106 -13.43 28.91 5.17
CA LYS A 106 -12.46 28.02 4.54
C LYS A 106 -12.75 26.57 4.96
N GLY A 107 -12.57 25.63 4.03
CA GLY A 107 -12.83 24.22 4.28
C GLY A 107 -14.31 23.81 4.18
N LYS A 108 -15.25 24.73 3.82
CA LYS A 108 -16.65 24.36 3.56
C LYS A 108 -16.72 23.27 2.49
N LYS A 109 -17.38 22.18 2.82
CA LYS A 109 -17.54 21.02 1.92
C LYS A 109 -18.46 21.38 0.75
N MET A 110 -17.96 21.32 -0.47
CA MET A 110 -18.66 21.65 -1.71
C MET A 110 -18.39 20.60 -2.79
N ALA A 111 -19.09 20.74 -3.91
CA ALA A 111 -18.78 19.97 -5.12
C ALA A 111 -17.32 20.18 -5.58
N GLY A 112 -16.75 19.22 -6.26
CA GLY A 112 -15.40 19.31 -6.77
C GLY A 112 -14.82 17.96 -7.19
N HIS A 113 -13.54 17.94 -7.50
CA HIS A 113 -12.82 16.74 -7.89
C HIS A 113 -12.85 15.68 -6.79
N MET A 114 -13.20 14.45 -7.15
CA MET A 114 -13.23 13.29 -6.24
C MET A 114 -12.37 12.17 -6.81
N GLY A 115 -11.63 11.51 -5.93
CA GLY A 115 -10.70 10.44 -6.32
C GLY A 115 -9.40 10.99 -6.94
N ASN A 116 -8.61 10.10 -7.52
CA ASN A 116 -7.25 10.38 -8.03
C ASN A 116 -6.37 11.13 -7.01
N ALA A 117 -6.55 10.80 -5.75
CA ALA A 117 -5.81 11.33 -4.63
C ALA A 117 -5.17 10.20 -3.84
N ARG A 118 -4.04 10.49 -3.19
CA ARG A 118 -3.40 9.50 -2.32
C ARG A 118 -4.26 9.26 -1.08
N VAL A 119 -4.61 8.00 -0.86
CA VAL A 119 -5.33 7.54 0.32
C VAL A 119 -4.59 6.40 0.97
N THR A 120 -4.71 6.28 2.28
CA THR A 120 -4.10 5.22 3.07
C THR A 120 -5.19 4.43 3.78
N THR A 121 -5.22 3.13 3.56
CA THR A 121 -6.03 2.21 4.36
C THR A 121 -5.14 1.63 5.45
N GLN A 122 -5.49 1.90 6.68
CA GLN A 122 -4.70 1.52 7.85
C GLN A 122 -5.12 0.15 8.40
N ASN A 123 -4.19 -0.52 9.09
CA ASN A 123 -4.43 -1.75 9.85
C ASN A 123 -4.98 -2.90 9.00
N LEU A 124 -4.52 -3.08 7.77
CA LEU A 124 -4.79 -4.28 7.00
C LEU A 124 -3.93 -5.43 7.51
N GLN A 125 -4.51 -6.61 7.67
CA GLN A 125 -3.78 -7.79 8.12
C GLN A 125 -3.22 -8.56 6.94
N VAL A 126 -1.95 -8.92 7.00
CA VAL A 126 -1.31 -9.85 6.06
C VAL A 126 -1.78 -11.26 6.39
N ILE A 127 -2.40 -11.94 5.42
CA ILE A 127 -2.92 -13.29 5.59
C ILE A 127 -1.87 -14.32 5.18
N ARG A 128 -1.21 -14.07 4.05
CA ARG A 128 -0.22 -14.98 3.49
C ARG A 128 0.76 -14.24 2.60
N THR A 129 1.99 -14.70 2.57
CA THR A 129 3.02 -14.29 1.61
C THR A 129 3.40 -15.48 0.73
N ASP A 130 3.65 -15.22 -0.54
CA ASP A 130 4.07 -16.22 -1.53
C ASP A 130 5.37 -15.71 -2.16
N LEU A 131 6.48 -16.39 -1.86
CA LEU A 131 7.82 -16.02 -2.32
C LEU A 131 8.00 -16.26 -3.81
N ASP A 132 7.50 -17.38 -4.31
CA ASP A 132 7.70 -17.80 -5.71
C ASP A 132 7.04 -16.82 -6.67
N ARG A 133 5.86 -16.35 -6.31
CA ARG A 133 5.10 -15.37 -7.08
C ARG A 133 5.40 -13.92 -6.70
N GLY A 134 6.07 -13.69 -5.58
CA GLY A 134 6.31 -12.35 -5.02
C GLY A 134 5.01 -11.64 -4.63
N VAL A 135 4.06 -12.37 -4.04
CA VAL A 135 2.71 -11.87 -3.71
C VAL A 135 2.53 -11.74 -2.20
N ILE A 136 1.94 -10.64 -1.77
CA ILE A 136 1.51 -10.40 -0.39
C ILE A 136 -0.03 -10.32 -0.39
N MET A 137 -0.68 -11.21 0.34
CA MET A 137 -2.14 -11.25 0.47
C MET A 137 -2.58 -10.52 1.73
N VAL A 138 -3.38 -9.48 1.56
CA VAL A 138 -3.90 -8.67 2.67
C VAL A 138 -5.42 -8.78 2.78
N LYS A 139 -5.94 -8.82 4.00
CA LYS A 139 -7.38 -8.83 4.28
C LYS A 139 -7.92 -7.40 4.29
N GLY A 140 -8.82 -7.09 3.36
CA GLY A 140 -9.50 -5.81 3.28
C GLY A 140 -9.33 -5.09 1.94
N ALA A 141 -9.66 -3.81 1.91
CA ALA A 141 -9.67 -3.01 0.70
C ALA A 141 -8.32 -2.33 0.46
N VAL A 142 -7.71 -2.62 -0.67
CA VAL A 142 -6.50 -1.93 -1.15
C VAL A 142 -6.91 -0.73 -2.00
N PRO A 143 -6.36 0.47 -1.75
CA PRO A 143 -6.75 1.67 -2.49
C PRO A 143 -6.27 1.65 -3.95
N GLY A 144 -7.11 2.14 -4.85
CA GLY A 144 -6.81 2.28 -6.27
C GLY A 144 -7.45 1.23 -7.16
N SER A 145 -7.11 1.27 -8.44
CA SER A 145 -7.55 0.29 -9.43
C SER A 145 -6.58 -0.88 -9.54
N LYS A 146 -7.04 -1.98 -10.11
CA LYS A 146 -6.18 -3.14 -10.42
C LYS A 146 -4.98 -2.72 -11.27
N GLY A 147 -3.80 -3.22 -10.94
CA GLY A 147 -2.56 -2.91 -11.65
C GLY A 147 -1.87 -1.60 -11.25
N ASN A 148 -2.43 -0.85 -10.31
CA ASN A 148 -1.79 0.36 -9.79
C ASN A 148 -0.70 0.04 -8.76
N TRP A 149 0.23 0.98 -8.61
CA TRP A 149 1.27 0.93 -7.59
C TRP A 149 0.70 1.31 -6.24
N VAL A 150 1.05 0.52 -5.23
CA VAL A 150 0.74 0.78 -3.83
C VAL A 150 2.03 0.77 -3.01
N THR A 151 2.02 1.51 -1.92
CA THR A 151 3.10 1.49 -0.92
C THR A 151 2.57 0.75 0.29
N VAL A 152 3.28 -0.27 0.73
CA VAL A 152 2.98 -1.01 1.96
C VAL A 152 4.01 -0.59 3.01
N LYS A 153 3.56 -0.33 4.24
CA LYS A 153 4.38 0.01 5.40
C LYS A 153 3.81 -0.69 6.62
N ASP A 154 4.62 -0.84 7.66
CA ASP A 154 4.13 -1.30 8.95
C ASP A 154 3.02 -0.40 9.47
N ALA A 155 2.07 -0.97 10.20
CA ALA A 155 0.93 -0.23 10.75
C ALA A 155 1.39 0.71 11.87
N VAL A 156 1.07 2.01 11.71
CA VAL A 156 1.43 3.03 12.72
C VAL A 156 0.64 2.85 14.01
N LYS A 157 -0.60 2.36 13.93
CA LYS A 157 -1.52 2.25 15.08
C LYS A 157 -1.51 0.89 15.78
N LYS A 158 -0.80 -0.09 15.23
CA LYS A 158 -0.67 -1.42 15.81
C LYS A 158 0.78 -1.65 16.20
N PRO A 159 1.03 -2.26 17.36
CA PRO A 159 2.38 -2.57 17.76
C PRO A 159 3.02 -3.53 16.74
N THR A 160 4.28 -3.29 16.47
CA THR A 160 5.10 -4.19 15.66
C THR A 160 5.34 -5.46 16.48
N SER A 161 5.19 -6.62 15.85
CA SER A 161 5.45 -7.89 16.47
C SER A 161 6.97 -8.15 16.53
N ASP A 162 7.43 -8.92 17.52
CA ASP A 162 8.84 -9.31 17.68
C ASP A 162 9.36 -10.17 16.51
N ASN A 163 8.45 -10.71 15.70
CA ASN A 163 8.76 -11.56 14.54
C ASN A 163 9.09 -10.77 13.27
N VAL A 164 9.16 -9.44 13.32
CA VAL A 164 9.46 -8.61 12.15
C VAL A 164 10.91 -8.79 11.72
N VAL A 165 11.12 -8.95 10.42
CA VAL A 165 12.44 -9.10 9.82
C VAL A 165 13.09 -7.74 9.63
N TYR A 166 14.19 -7.49 10.32
CA TYR A 166 15.04 -6.31 10.15
C TYR A 166 16.50 -6.74 9.84
N PRO A 167 17.18 -6.05 8.91
CA PRO A 167 16.76 -4.85 8.19
C PRO A 167 15.70 -5.05 7.11
N ALA A 168 15.48 -6.25 6.58
CA ALA A 168 14.41 -6.56 5.62
C ALA A 168 14.49 -8.04 5.19
N GLY A 169 13.43 -8.56 4.55
CA GLY A 169 13.50 -9.83 3.81
C GLY A 169 14.28 -9.62 2.52
N LEU A 170 15.56 -9.95 2.50
CA LEU A 170 16.44 -9.82 1.33
C LEU A 170 16.47 -11.14 0.55
N ARG A 171 16.65 -11.05 -0.77
CA ARG A 171 16.75 -12.24 -1.63
C ARG A 171 17.94 -13.12 -1.28
N SER A 172 19.07 -12.52 -0.92
CA SER A 172 20.28 -13.22 -0.47
C SER A 172 20.07 -14.06 0.80
N ALA A 173 19.17 -13.60 1.70
CA ALA A 173 18.81 -14.30 2.94
C ALA A 173 17.69 -15.35 2.73
N ALA A 174 17.02 -15.33 1.58
CA ALA A 174 15.91 -16.22 1.23
C ALA A 174 16.36 -17.49 0.49
N THR A 175 17.65 -17.84 0.52
CA THR A 175 18.11 -19.13 0.01
C THR A 175 17.41 -20.25 0.78
N PRO A 176 16.76 -21.22 0.13
CA PRO A 176 16.05 -22.27 0.83
C PRO A 176 17.02 -23.01 1.75
N VAL A 177 16.60 -23.21 3.00
CA VAL A 177 17.23 -24.19 3.88
C VAL A 177 17.12 -25.51 3.15
N ALA A 178 18.24 -25.99 2.62
CA ALA A 178 18.32 -27.31 2.00
C ALA A 178 17.78 -28.32 2.99
N ASP A 179 16.83 -29.11 2.49
CA ASP A 179 16.23 -30.27 3.07
C ASP A 179 17.18 -30.96 4.07
N GLN A 180 16.89 -30.83 5.36
CA GLN A 180 17.50 -31.66 6.36
C GLN A 180 16.88 -33.05 6.16
N THR A 181 17.51 -33.84 5.33
CA THR A 181 17.30 -35.29 5.22
C THR A 181 17.27 -35.86 6.62
N VAL A 182 16.08 -36.22 7.06
CA VAL A 182 15.87 -37.03 8.26
C VAL A 182 16.62 -38.33 8.02
N ALA A 183 17.71 -38.53 8.76
CA ALA A 183 18.42 -39.79 8.78
C ALA A 183 17.44 -40.91 9.19
N PRO A 184 17.45 -42.07 8.51
CA PRO A 184 16.60 -43.17 8.91
C PRO A 184 17.02 -43.67 10.31
N VAL A 185 16.04 -43.75 11.19
CA VAL A 185 16.18 -44.38 12.50
C VAL A 185 16.41 -45.88 12.25
N GLU A 186 17.62 -46.35 12.46
CA GLU A 186 17.93 -47.80 12.48
C GLU A 186 17.12 -48.46 13.60
N GLY A 187 16.29 -49.41 13.18
CA GLY A 187 15.50 -50.25 14.07
C GLY A 187 16.40 -51.09 14.96
N GLY A 188 16.27 -50.91 16.28
CA GLY A 188 16.86 -51.81 17.27
C GLY A 188 16.17 -53.17 17.18
N GLU A 189 16.95 -54.20 16.86
CA GLU A 189 16.58 -55.63 16.98
C GLU A 189 16.28 -55.92 18.44
N ASN A 190 15.07 -56.37 18.70
CA ASN A 190 14.71 -57.08 19.93
C ASN A 190 15.24 -58.48 19.84
N ASN A 191 16.21 -58.80 20.67
CA ASN A 191 16.66 -60.18 20.90
C ASN A 191 15.88 -60.72 22.11
N GLU A 192 15.03 -61.68 21.81
CA GLU A 192 14.43 -62.56 22.83
C GLU A 192 15.44 -63.61 23.29
N GLY A 193 15.56 -63.74 24.61
CA GLY A 193 16.19 -64.78 25.31
C GLY A 193 15.44 -65.09 26.59
#